data_ba92f1dad33d9255a1847357b33bd6a2
#
_entry.id   ba92f1dad33d9255a1847357b33bd6a2
#
_cell.length_a   1.000
_cell.length_b   1.000
_cell.length_c   1.000
_cell.angle_alpha   90.00
_cell.angle_beta   90.00
_cell.angle_gamma   90.00
#
_symmetry.space_group_name_H-M   'P 1'
#
loop_
_entity.id
_entity.type
_entity.pdbx_description
1 polymer ?
#
loop_
_entity_poly.entity_id
_entity_poly.type
_entity_poly.pdbx_seq_one_letter_code
_entity_poly.pdbx_strand_id
1 'polypeptide(L)'
;MMNIQMVDLRGQYDKIKEEVNAGIQEVLDSTAFINGSKVREFSGHLADYCGVKHVIPCGNGTDALQIALMALGLQPGDEVIVPAFTYVATAEVIGLLGLTPVMVDVDYASFNVTVDNIRNALSSKTRAIVPVHLFGQSCDMEPILSFAAEHGLFVVEDNAQAIGAEYTFADGTRKKTGTMGHIGC
;
A
#
# COMPACT_ATOMS: atom_id res chain seq x y z
N MET A 1 -37.34 -6.17 -9.55
CA MET A 1 -36.10 -6.77 -9.00
C MET A 1 -35.27 -5.64 -8.44
N MET A 2 -34.79 -5.77 -7.20
CA MET A 2 -33.85 -4.83 -6.61
C MET A 2 -32.50 -5.00 -7.29
N ASN A 3 -31.97 -3.94 -7.89
CA ASN A 3 -30.63 -3.98 -8.52
C ASN A 3 -29.61 -3.76 -7.40
N ILE A 4 -28.97 -4.83 -6.95
CA ILE A 4 -27.92 -4.77 -5.92
C ILE A 4 -26.60 -4.45 -6.63
N GLN A 5 -26.05 -3.27 -6.34
CA GLN A 5 -24.74 -2.87 -6.85
C GLN A 5 -23.63 -3.37 -5.92
N MET A 6 -22.48 -3.72 -6.50
CA MET A 6 -21.31 -4.19 -5.73
C MET A 6 -20.70 -3.07 -4.88
N VAL A 7 -20.80 -1.80 -5.35
CA VAL A 7 -20.31 -0.61 -4.65
C VAL A 7 -21.33 0.51 -4.84
N ASP A 8 -21.72 1.19 -3.76
CA ASP A 8 -22.63 2.34 -3.79
C ASP A 8 -21.86 3.66 -3.60
N LEU A 9 -21.10 4.05 -4.62
CA LEU A 9 -20.37 5.32 -4.63
C LEU A 9 -21.31 6.54 -4.60
N ARG A 10 -22.52 6.40 -5.17
CA ARG A 10 -23.51 7.48 -5.17
C ARG A 10 -24.02 7.77 -3.76
N GLY A 11 -24.40 6.74 -3.02
CA GLY A 11 -24.85 6.89 -1.65
C GLY A 11 -23.76 7.43 -0.72
N GLN A 12 -22.51 7.04 -0.95
CA GLN A 12 -21.36 7.61 -0.24
C GLN A 12 -21.21 9.12 -0.54
N TYR A 13 -21.17 9.50 -1.82
CA TYR A 13 -21.04 10.89 -2.22
C TYR A 13 -22.17 11.77 -1.68
N ASP A 14 -23.43 11.31 -1.75
CA ASP A 14 -24.59 12.07 -1.29
C ASP A 14 -24.53 12.43 0.21
N LYS A 15 -23.78 11.66 1.00
CA LYS A 15 -23.56 11.93 2.44
C LYS A 15 -22.52 13.02 2.71
N ILE A 16 -21.54 13.18 1.82
CA ILE A 16 -20.40 14.07 2.02
C ILE A 16 -20.29 15.18 0.96
N LYS A 17 -21.27 15.27 0.05
CA LYS A 17 -21.21 16.14 -1.13
C LYS A 17 -21.04 17.63 -0.80
N GLU A 18 -21.63 18.10 0.32
CA GLU A 18 -21.52 19.50 0.70
C GLU A 18 -20.08 19.86 1.08
N GLU A 19 -19.42 19.02 1.87
CA GLU A 19 -18.02 19.20 2.25
C GLU A 19 -17.08 19.06 1.04
N VAL A 20 -17.33 18.05 0.18
CA VAL A 20 -16.55 17.85 -1.04
C VAL A 20 -16.67 19.04 -1.98
N ASN A 21 -17.89 19.51 -2.24
CA ASN A 21 -18.12 20.65 -3.13
C ASN A 21 -17.53 21.95 -2.57
N ALA A 22 -17.64 22.19 -1.27
CA ALA A 22 -17.00 23.34 -0.62
C ALA A 22 -15.48 23.30 -0.76
N GLY A 23 -14.85 22.12 -0.52
CA GLY A 23 -13.42 21.96 -0.68
C GLY A 23 -12.92 22.16 -2.12
N ILE A 24 -13.69 21.68 -3.10
CA ILE A 24 -13.39 21.93 -4.52
C ILE A 24 -13.51 23.42 -4.83
N GLN A 25 -14.56 24.10 -4.35
CA GLN A 25 -14.76 25.52 -4.60
C GLN A 25 -13.64 26.38 -3.99
N GLU A 26 -13.17 26.06 -2.77
CA GLU A 26 -12.02 26.73 -2.16
C GLU A 26 -10.76 26.64 -3.03
N VAL A 27 -10.49 25.46 -3.63
CA VAL A 27 -9.34 25.28 -4.52
C VAL A 27 -9.50 26.12 -5.79
N LEU A 28 -10.70 26.17 -6.38
CA LEU A 28 -10.99 26.98 -7.56
C LEU A 28 -10.83 28.48 -7.27
N ASP A 29 -11.39 28.96 -6.16
CA ASP A 29 -11.35 30.38 -5.77
C ASP A 29 -9.92 30.83 -5.46
N SER A 30 -9.13 29.98 -4.82
CA SER A 30 -7.72 30.29 -4.50
C SER A 30 -6.78 30.08 -5.66
N THR A 31 -7.19 29.38 -6.71
CA THR A 31 -6.34 28.94 -7.86
C THR A 31 -5.06 28.20 -7.46
N ALA A 32 -4.99 27.69 -6.24
CA ALA A 32 -3.82 26.97 -5.70
C ALA A 32 -3.85 25.50 -6.11
N PHE A 33 -3.74 25.22 -7.42
CA PHE A 33 -3.88 23.87 -8.00
C PHE A 33 -2.68 22.96 -7.77
N ILE A 34 -1.49 23.51 -7.50
CA ILE A 34 -0.28 22.73 -7.31
C ILE A 34 0.19 22.88 -5.86
N ASN A 35 0.25 21.75 -5.13
CA ASN A 35 0.68 21.69 -3.72
C ASN A 35 -0.03 22.73 -2.81
N GLY A 36 -1.33 22.94 -3.03
CA GLY A 36 -2.16 23.85 -2.27
C GLY A 36 -2.37 23.42 -0.79
N SER A 37 -3.17 24.20 -0.05
CA SER A 37 -3.47 23.92 1.35
C SER A 37 -4.17 22.56 1.54
N LYS A 38 -5.10 22.20 0.63
CA LYS A 38 -5.85 20.94 0.71
C LYS A 38 -4.95 19.70 0.61
N VAL A 39 -3.86 19.77 -0.15
CA VAL A 39 -2.87 18.68 -0.22
C VAL A 39 -2.17 18.50 1.12
N ARG A 40 -1.77 19.61 1.75
CA ARG A 40 -1.12 19.58 3.08
C ARG A 40 -2.07 19.13 4.18
N GLU A 41 -3.31 19.62 4.18
CA GLU A 41 -4.36 19.20 5.11
C GLU A 41 -4.61 17.69 5.01
N PHE A 42 -4.80 17.19 3.78
CA PHE A 42 -4.96 15.76 3.54
C PHE A 42 -3.78 14.93 4.08
N SER A 43 -2.55 15.34 3.76
CA SER A 43 -1.35 14.63 4.22
C SER A 43 -1.25 14.62 5.74
N GLY A 44 -1.57 15.73 6.41
CA GLY A 44 -1.62 15.82 7.87
C GLY A 44 -2.67 14.91 8.48
N HIS A 45 -3.91 15.01 8.00
CA HIS A 45 -5.00 14.17 8.50
C HIS A 45 -4.74 12.67 8.28
N LEU A 46 -4.16 12.30 7.13
CA LEU A 46 -3.83 10.90 6.86
C LEU A 46 -2.67 10.42 7.75
N ALA A 47 -1.68 11.28 8.02
CA ALA A 47 -0.59 10.95 8.94
C ALA A 47 -1.12 10.71 10.37
N ASP A 48 -2.00 11.58 10.85
CA ASP A 48 -2.65 11.43 12.16
C ASP A 48 -3.53 10.18 12.21
N TYR A 49 -4.33 9.96 11.16
CA TYR A 49 -5.19 8.78 11.07
C TYR A 49 -4.41 7.46 11.08
N CYS A 50 -3.32 7.40 10.34
CA CYS A 50 -2.47 6.22 10.26
C CYS A 50 -1.50 6.09 11.44
N GLY A 51 -1.27 7.17 12.20
CA GLY A 51 -0.27 7.21 13.27
C GLY A 51 1.16 7.16 12.74
N VAL A 52 1.41 7.73 11.54
CA VAL A 52 2.73 7.78 10.90
C VAL A 52 3.30 9.18 10.91
N LYS A 53 4.62 9.26 10.81
CA LYS A 53 5.32 10.55 10.88
C LYS A 53 5.19 11.37 9.59
N HIS A 54 5.15 10.71 8.45
CA HIS A 54 5.16 11.37 7.14
C HIS A 54 4.15 10.71 6.18
N VAL A 55 3.46 11.55 5.42
CA VAL A 55 2.65 11.15 4.27
C VAL A 55 3.10 12.00 3.08
N ILE A 56 3.46 11.34 1.99
CA ILE A 56 3.92 11.97 0.76
C ILE A 56 2.85 11.75 -0.31
N PRO A 57 2.10 12.79 -0.70
CA PRO A 57 1.08 12.68 -1.72
C PRO A 57 1.70 12.52 -3.11
N CYS A 58 1.09 11.67 -3.93
CA CYS A 58 1.47 11.43 -5.31
C CYS A 58 0.22 11.30 -6.20
N GLY A 59 0.39 11.02 -7.48
CA GLY A 59 -0.70 11.03 -8.44
C GLY A 59 -1.71 9.89 -8.27
N ASN A 60 -1.23 8.72 -7.88
CA ASN A 60 -2.04 7.51 -7.71
C ASN A 60 -1.24 6.41 -6.97
N GLY A 61 -1.87 5.27 -6.70
CA GLY A 61 -1.23 4.15 -5.99
C GLY A 61 -0.09 3.48 -6.78
N THR A 62 -0.15 3.43 -8.09
CA THR A 62 0.95 2.92 -8.93
C THR A 62 2.18 3.79 -8.80
N ASP A 63 2.01 5.13 -8.86
CA ASP A 63 3.10 6.07 -8.63
C ASP A 63 3.66 5.93 -7.20
N ALA A 64 2.79 5.70 -6.20
CA ALA A 64 3.22 5.49 -4.82
C ALA A 64 4.17 4.30 -4.70
N LEU A 65 3.81 3.14 -5.26
CA LEU A 65 4.66 1.94 -5.27
C LEU A 65 5.97 2.18 -6.01
N GLN A 66 5.92 2.84 -7.17
CA GLN A 66 7.12 3.16 -7.94
C GLN A 66 8.06 4.08 -7.16
N ILE A 67 7.54 5.16 -6.59
CA ILE A 67 8.33 6.12 -5.80
C ILE A 67 8.92 5.44 -4.55
N ALA A 68 8.13 4.59 -3.88
CA ALA A 68 8.61 3.83 -2.73
C ALA A 68 9.82 2.95 -3.07
N LEU A 69 9.73 2.16 -4.15
CA LEU A 69 10.83 1.31 -4.59
C LEU A 69 12.06 2.13 -5.06
N MET A 70 11.85 3.26 -5.74
CA MET A 70 12.93 4.18 -6.08
C MET A 70 13.66 4.72 -4.84
N ALA A 71 12.91 5.06 -3.79
CA ALA A 71 13.45 5.60 -2.55
C ALA A 71 14.33 4.60 -1.78
N LEU A 72 14.16 3.30 -2.00
CA LEU A 72 14.98 2.26 -1.36
C LEU A 72 16.38 2.11 -1.98
N GLY A 73 16.67 2.76 -3.11
CA GLY A 73 17.98 2.72 -3.75
C GLY A 73 18.33 1.36 -4.36
N LEU A 74 17.33 0.56 -4.71
CA LEU A 74 17.51 -0.74 -5.36
C LEU A 74 18.18 -0.58 -6.74
N GLN A 75 18.93 -1.59 -7.17
CA GLN A 75 19.69 -1.57 -8.40
C GLN A 75 19.07 -2.48 -9.47
N PRO A 76 19.23 -2.19 -10.76
CA PRO A 76 18.76 -3.07 -11.82
C PRO A 76 19.24 -4.51 -11.62
N GLY A 77 18.30 -5.45 -11.72
CA GLY A 77 18.55 -6.87 -11.47
C GLY A 77 18.37 -7.33 -10.02
N ASP A 78 18.17 -6.41 -9.06
CA ASP A 78 17.69 -6.77 -7.73
C ASP A 78 16.28 -7.37 -7.84
N GLU A 79 16.01 -8.37 -7.00
CA GLU A 79 14.75 -9.08 -6.98
C GLU A 79 13.82 -8.52 -5.90
N VAL A 80 12.54 -8.40 -6.26
CA VAL A 80 11.47 -7.98 -5.35
C VAL A 80 10.37 -9.05 -5.36
N ILE A 81 10.11 -9.66 -4.21
CA ILE A 81 9.08 -10.70 -4.06
C ILE A 81 7.71 -10.04 -3.93
N VAL A 82 6.77 -10.49 -4.76
CA VAL A 82 5.38 -9.99 -4.81
C VAL A 82 4.40 -11.15 -4.97
N PRO A 83 3.14 -11.04 -4.48
CA PRO A 83 2.12 -12.03 -4.78
C PRO A 83 1.77 -12.03 -6.26
N ALA A 84 1.53 -13.22 -6.84
CA ALA A 84 1.04 -13.36 -8.21
C ALA A 84 -0.45 -13.00 -8.34
N PHE A 85 -1.19 -13.09 -7.25
CA PHE A 85 -2.61 -12.78 -7.19
C PHE A 85 -2.81 -11.38 -6.59
N THR A 86 -2.68 -10.34 -7.42
CA THR A 86 -2.92 -8.94 -7.10
C THR A 86 -3.19 -8.12 -8.35
N TYR A 87 -3.40 -6.83 -8.20
CA TYR A 87 -3.44 -5.90 -9.33
C TYR A 87 -2.04 -5.78 -9.96
N VAL A 88 -2.00 -5.68 -11.29
CA VAL A 88 -0.74 -5.74 -12.06
C VAL A 88 0.27 -4.67 -11.68
N ALA A 89 -0.16 -3.52 -11.18
CA ALA A 89 0.73 -2.40 -10.81
C ALA A 89 1.87 -2.83 -9.87
N THR A 90 1.59 -3.73 -8.91
CA THR A 90 2.58 -4.19 -7.94
C THR A 90 3.80 -4.86 -8.61
N ALA A 91 3.57 -5.64 -9.68
CA ALA A 91 4.65 -6.26 -10.45
C ALA A 91 5.19 -5.35 -11.56
N GLU A 92 4.32 -4.54 -12.18
CA GLU A 92 4.66 -3.64 -13.28
C GLU A 92 5.71 -2.61 -12.89
N VAL A 93 5.54 -1.93 -11.75
CA VAL A 93 6.47 -0.90 -11.29
C VAL A 93 7.87 -1.44 -11.03
N ILE A 94 7.99 -2.71 -10.60
CA ILE A 94 9.27 -3.38 -10.41
C ILE A 94 9.97 -3.53 -11.77
N GLY A 95 9.25 -4.01 -12.79
CA GLY A 95 9.78 -4.14 -14.14
C GLY A 95 10.16 -2.80 -14.77
N LEU A 96 9.36 -1.75 -14.56
CA LEU A 96 9.64 -0.39 -15.05
C LEU A 96 10.94 0.19 -14.47
N LEU A 97 11.30 -0.18 -13.26
CA LEU A 97 12.54 0.24 -12.61
C LEU A 97 13.77 -0.61 -12.99
N GLY A 98 13.60 -1.59 -13.89
CA GLY A 98 14.67 -2.54 -14.27
C GLY A 98 14.98 -3.56 -13.17
N LEU A 99 14.13 -3.66 -12.15
CA LEU A 99 14.18 -4.68 -11.10
C LEU A 99 13.53 -5.97 -11.61
N THR A 100 13.70 -7.05 -10.88
CA THR A 100 13.13 -8.35 -11.24
C THR A 100 11.95 -8.69 -10.31
N PRO A 101 10.70 -8.71 -10.81
CA PRO A 101 9.58 -9.18 -10.00
C PRO A 101 9.65 -10.71 -9.83
N VAL A 102 9.71 -11.17 -8.60
CA VAL A 102 9.64 -12.59 -8.24
C VAL A 102 8.24 -12.87 -7.74
N MET A 103 7.37 -13.33 -8.62
CA MET A 103 5.98 -13.62 -8.31
C MET A 103 5.87 -14.94 -7.56
N VAL A 104 5.21 -14.90 -6.39
CA VAL A 104 4.93 -16.08 -5.57
C VAL A 104 3.44 -16.33 -5.49
N ASP A 105 3.07 -17.58 -5.29
CA ASP A 105 1.68 -17.95 -5.07
C ASP A 105 1.19 -17.41 -3.71
N VAL A 106 -0.12 -17.42 -3.51
CA VAL A 106 -0.78 -16.96 -2.29
C VAL A 106 -1.42 -18.15 -1.56
N ASP A 107 -1.72 -17.95 -0.29
CA ASP A 107 -2.48 -18.93 0.46
C ASP A 107 -3.93 -19.01 -0.07
N TYR A 108 -4.42 -20.23 -0.25
CA TYR A 108 -5.74 -20.48 -0.85
C TYR A 108 -6.90 -19.95 -0.01
N ALA A 109 -6.77 -19.90 1.31
CA ALA A 109 -7.85 -19.48 2.20
C ALA A 109 -7.90 -17.95 2.39
N SER A 110 -6.74 -17.30 2.46
CA SER A 110 -6.62 -15.86 2.71
C SER A 110 -6.43 -15.02 1.45
N PHE A 111 -5.97 -15.61 0.36
CA PHE A 111 -5.52 -14.95 -0.86
C PHE A 111 -4.34 -13.98 -0.64
N ASN A 112 -3.71 -14.03 0.51
CA ASN A 112 -2.54 -13.23 0.85
C ASN A 112 -1.25 -14.05 0.76
N VAL A 113 -0.13 -13.36 0.54
CA VAL A 113 1.19 -13.99 0.59
C VAL A 113 1.53 -14.41 2.02
N THR A 114 2.20 -15.54 2.17
CA THR A 114 2.68 -16.05 3.45
C THR A 114 4.21 -16.00 3.53
N VAL A 115 4.74 -16.05 4.75
CA VAL A 115 6.20 -16.12 4.94
C VAL A 115 6.81 -17.36 4.27
N ASP A 116 6.07 -18.48 4.18
CA ASP A 116 6.57 -19.69 3.52
C ASP A 116 6.67 -19.53 2.01
N ASN A 117 5.70 -18.85 1.37
CA ASN A 117 5.80 -18.48 -0.03
C ASN A 117 7.03 -17.61 -0.29
N ILE A 118 7.27 -16.61 0.56
CA ILE A 118 8.41 -15.68 0.49
C ILE A 118 9.72 -16.44 0.67
N ARG A 119 9.82 -17.31 1.70
CA ARG A 119 11.02 -18.10 2.01
C ARG A 119 11.45 -18.96 0.85
N ASN A 120 10.49 -19.61 0.17
CA ASN A 120 10.78 -20.50 -0.97
C ASN A 120 11.27 -19.74 -2.22
N ALA A 121 11.04 -18.44 -2.29
CA ALA A 121 11.46 -17.59 -3.40
C ALA A 121 12.71 -16.74 -3.10
N LEU A 122 13.25 -16.82 -1.87
CA LEU A 122 14.41 -16.04 -1.47
C LEU A 122 15.65 -16.44 -2.28
N SER A 123 16.36 -15.47 -2.79
CA SER A 123 17.66 -15.63 -3.45
C SER A 123 18.70 -14.63 -2.91
N SER A 124 19.94 -14.76 -3.34
CA SER A 124 21.00 -13.80 -3.01
C SER A 124 20.77 -12.40 -3.63
N LYS A 125 19.84 -12.28 -4.59
CA LYS A 125 19.47 -11.03 -5.25
C LYS A 125 18.23 -10.37 -4.65
N THR A 126 17.50 -11.06 -3.80
CA THR A 126 16.29 -10.51 -3.16
C THR A 126 16.67 -9.32 -2.27
N ARG A 127 15.96 -8.20 -2.43
CA ARG A 127 16.17 -6.97 -1.67
C ARG A 127 14.92 -6.44 -1.00
N ALA A 128 13.75 -6.77 -1.53
CA ALA A 128 12.49 -6.28 -0.98
C ALA A 128 11.36 -7.30 -1.12
N ILE A 129 10.35 -7.10 -0.30
CA ILE A 129 9.07 -7.83 -0.34
C ILE A 129 7.97 -6.77 -0.43
N VAL A 130 6.98 -7.00 -1.30
CA VAL A 130 5.78 -6.15 -1.39
C VAL A 130 4.57 -7.01 -1.05
N PRO A 131 4.22 -7.18 0.24
CA PRO A 131 2.96 -7.80 0.61
C PRO A 131 1.79 -6.89 0.19
N VAL A 132 0.72 -7.49 -0.32
CA VAL A 132 -0.52 -6.80 -0.70
C VAL A 132 -1.61 -7.21 0.28
N HIS A 133 -2.25 -6.23 0.93
CA HIS A 133 -3.38 -6.47 1.83
C HIS A 133 -4.68 -6.58 1.04
N LEU A 134 -4.85 -7.74 0.41
CA LEU A 134 -5.88 -7.94 -0.61
C LEU A 134 -7.29 -7.90 0.00
N PHE A 135 -8.20 -7.22 -0.68
CA PHE A 135 -9.62 -7.08 -0.30
C PHE A 135 -9.87 -6.49 1.09
N GLY A 136 -8.89 -5.75 1.65
CA GLY A 136 -9.02 -5.17 2.98
C GLY A 136 -8.58 -6.10 4.12
N GLN A 137 -8.02 -7.27 3.79
CA GLN A 137 -7.49 -8.23 4.77
C GLN A 137 -5.97 -8.08 4.88
N SER A 138 -5.48 -7.83 6.10
CA SER A 138 -4.03 -7.79 6.35
C SER A 138 -3.37 -9.12 6.03
N CYS A 139 -2.20 -9.08 5.39
CA CYS A 139 -1.26 -10.21 5.44
C CYS A 139 -0.88 -10.51 6.90
N ASP A 140 -0.41 -11.71 7.16
CA ASP A 140 0.20 -12.07 8.45
C ASP A 140 1.59 -11.40 8.54
N MET A 141 1.58 -10.15 9.04
CA MET A 141 2.74 -9.27 8.96
C MET A 141 3.86 -9.63 9.93
N GLU A 142 3.56 -10.16 11.10
CA GLU A 142 4.59 -10.45 12.12
C GLU A 142 5.65 -11.42 11.61
N PRO A 143 5.31 -12.60 11.05
CA PRO A 143 6.31 -13.51 10.49
C PRO A 143 7.00 -12.93 9.24
N ILE A 144 6.30 -12.13 8.41
CA ILE A 144 6.89 -11.49 7.23
C ILE A 144 7.95 -10.46 7.65
N LEU A 145 7.63 -9.60 8.64
CA LEU A 145 8.56 -8.59 9.15
C LEU A 145 9.77 -9.23 9.84
N SER A 146 9.56 -10.29 10.62
CA SER A 146 10.63 -11.04 11.27
C SER A 146 11.59 -11.64 10.23
N PHE A 147 11.04 -12.29 9.20
CA PHE A 147 11.81 -12.85 8.11
C PHE A 147 12.59 -11.78 7.33
N ALA A 148 11.94 -10.67 7.02
CA ALA A 148 12.57 -9.55 6.32
C ALA A 148 13.74 -8.98 7.12
N ALA A 149 13.58 -8.79 8.43
CA ALA A 149 14.64 -8.31 9.32
C ALA A 149 15.82 -9.29 9.40
N GLU A 150 15.56 -10.59 9.49
CA GLU A 150 16.59 -11.64 9.51
C GLU A 150 17.46 -11.62 8.24
N HIS A 151 16.84 -11.32 7.08
CA HIS A 151 17.51 -11.35 5.77
C HIS A 151 17.90 -9.96 5.24
N GLY A 152 17.69 -8.89 6.02
CA GLY A 152 18.02 -7.52 5.61
C GLY A 152 17.21 -7.03 4.41
N LEU A 153 15.94 -7.44 4.31
CA LEU A 153 15.04 -7.09 3.21
C LEU A 153 14.18 -5.88 3.57
N PHE A 154 13.91 -5.05 2.59
CA PHE A 154 12.90 -4.01 2.72
C PHE A 154 11.49 -4.59 2.60
N VAL A 155 10.52 -3.96 3.29
CA VAL A 155 9.10 -4.28 3.18
C VAL A 155 8.34 -3.03 2.76
N VAL A 156 7.69 -3.09 1.61
CA VAL A 156 6.79 -2.04 1.10
C VAL A 156 5.38 -2.62 1.09
N GLU A 157 4.49 -2.07 1.93
CA GLU A 157 3.12 -2.55 1.99
C GLU A 157 2.28 -1.95 0.87
N ASP A 158 1.70 -2.78 0.00
CA ASP A 158 0.64 -2.35 -0.92
C ASP A 158 -0.69 -2.40 -0.16
N ASN A 159 -1.11 -1.22 0.28
CA ASN A 159 -2.29 -1.01 1.11
C ASN A 159 -3.50 -0.43 0.33
N ALA A 160 -3.44 -0.47 -1.00
CA ALA A 160 -4.43 0.16 -1.88
C ALA A 160 -5.88 -0.27 -1.59
N GLN A 161 -6.09 -1.46 -1.05
CA GLN A 161 -7.41 -2.01 -0.75
C GLN A 161 -7.72 -2.09 0.76
N ALA A 162 -6.82 -1.65 1.64
CA ALA A 162 -6.91 -2.00 3.07
C ALA A 162 -6.71 -0.81 4.03
N ILE A 163 -6.89 0.43 3.55
CA ILE A 163 -6.81 1.58 4.44
C ILE A 163 -7.82 1.44 5.60
N GLY A 164 -7.31 1.56 6.83
CA GLY A 164 -8.13 1.40 8.04
C GLY A 164 -8.22 -0.02 8.58
N ALA A 165 -7.78 -1.03 7.84
CA ALA A 165 -7.60 -2.36 8.39
C ALA A 165 -6.48 -2.37 9.45
N GLU A 166 -6.56 -3.29 10.40
CA GLU A 166 -5.59 -3.40 11.49
C GLU A 166 -5.06 -4.84 11.61
N TYR A 167 -3.78 -4.93 11.95
CA TYR A 167 -3.13 -6.18 12.32
C TYR A 167 -2.85 -6.20 13.81
N THR A 168 -3.10 -7.35 14.47
CA THR A 168 -2.80 -7.53 15.88
C THR A 168 -1.62 -8.49 16.01
N PHE A 169 -0.51 -8.00 16.58
CA PHE A 169 0.70 -8.77 16.85
C PHE A 169 0.49 -9.73 18.03
N ALA A 170 1.37 -10.72 18.16
CA ALA A 170 1.30 -11.72 19.23
C ALA A 170 1.39 -11.12 20.65
N ASP A 171 2.05 -9.97 20.79
CA ASP A 171 2.14 -9.21 22.05
C ASP A 171 0.88 -8.38 22.36
N GLY A 172 -0.13 -8.41 21.49
CA GLY A 172 -1.36 -7.65 21.61
C GLY A 172 -1.29 -6.22 21.03
N THR A 173 -0.13 -5.79 20.53
CA THR A 173 0.01 -4.51 19.85
C THR A 173 -0.82 -4.51 18.55
N ARG A 174 -1.50 -3.39 18.28
CA ARG A 174 -2.28 -3.21 17.06
C ARG A 174 -1.68 -2.10 16.21
N LYS A 175 -1.56 -2.37 14.92
CA LYS A 175 -1.13 -1.37 13.92
C LYS A 175 -2.03 -1.41 12.69
N LYS A 176 -2.23 -0.26 12.09
CA LYS A 176 -2.93 -0.18 10.80
C LYS A 176 -2.07 -0.74 9.69
N THR A 177 -2.72 -1.38 8.71
CA THR A 177 -2.06 -1.79 7.47
C THR A 177 -1.48 -0.57 6.75
N GLY A 178 -0.35 -0.74 6.08
CA GLY A 178 0.42 0.35 5.48
C GLY A 178 1.33 1.11 6.45
N THR A 179 1.45 0.65 7.73
CA THR A 179 2.27 1.33 8.76
C THR A 179 3.25 0.42 9.46
N MET A 180 3.39 -0.82 9.00
CA MET A 180 4.20 -1.85 9.66
C MET A 180 5.54 -2.08 8.97
N GLY A 181 5.57 -1.94 7.65
CA GLY A 181 6.78 -2.03 6.83
C GLY A 181 7.62 -0.75 6.85
N HIS A 182 8.56 -0.66 5.92
CA HIS A 182 9.40 0.53 5.76
C HIS A 182 8.61 1.67 5.09
N ILE A 183 7.74 1.33 4.14
CA ILE A 183 6.87 2.27 3.42
C ILE A 183 5.52 1.59 3.19
N GLY A 184 4.43 2.35 3.30
CA GLY A 184 3.08 1.93 2.90
C GLY A 184 2.56 2.77 1.74
N CYS A 185 1.89 2.12 0.77
CA CYS A 185 1.36 2.73 -0.46
C CYS A 185 -0.14 2.45 -0.63
#